data_8265617640bb6386b5ea82df461932e1
#
_entry.id   8265617640bb6386b5ea82df461932e1
#
_cell.length_a   1.000
_cell.length_b   1.000
_cell.length_c   1.000
_cell.angle_alpha   90.00
_cell.angle_beta   90.00
_cell.angle_gamma   90.00
#
_symmetry.space_group_name_H-M   'P 1'
#
loop_
_entity.id
_entity.type
_entity.pdbx_description
1 polymer ?
#
loop_
_entity_poly.entity_id
_entity_poly.type
_entity_poly.pdbx_seq_one_letter_code
_entity_poly.pdbx_strand_id
1 'polypeptide(L)' 'MEFMGTKEAAEKLNVKQSTVSAWCREGRVPNAEQDTKGSPWRIPANFTIQDLLPKQK' A
#
# COMPACT_ATOMS: atom_id res chain seq x y z
N MET A 1 -10.35 2.05 12.48
CA MET A 1 -9.16 2.36 11.69
C MET A 1 -9.54 2.48 10.23
N GLU A 2 -9.11 3.54 9.57
CA GLU A 2 -9.49 3.77 8.19
C GLU A 2 -8.44 3.19 7.24
N PHE A 3 -8.91 2.79 6.07
CA PHE A 3 -8.04 2.27 5.03
C PHE A 3 -8.29 3.01 3.72
N MET A 4 -7.30 3.01 2.86
CA MET A 4 -7.41 3.61 1.53
C MET A 4 -6.96 2.61 0.48
N GLY A 5 -7.48 2.77 -0.74
CA GLY A 5 -7.08 1.92 -1.85
C GLY A 5 -5.75 2.34 -2.43
N THR A 6 -5.22 1.53 -3.35
CA THR A 6 -3.94 1.83 -3.98
C THR A 6 -3.97 3.15 -4.75
N LYS A 7 -5.09 3.44 -5.41
CA LYS A 7 -5.22 4.69 -6.16
C LYS A 7 -5.17 5.89 -5.23
N GLU A 8 -5.91 5.83 -4.14
CA GLU A 8 -5.94 6.92 -3.17
C GLU A 8 -4.58 7.10 -2.52
N ALA A 9 -3.94 5.98 -2.16
CA ALA A 9 -2.61 6.03 -1.58
C ALA A 9 -1.61 6.64 -2.56
N ALA A 10 -1.70 6.27 -3.84
CA ALA A 10 -0.81 6.81 -4.85
C ALA A 10 -0.95 8.33 -4.97
N GLU A 11 -2.18 8.82 -4.94
CA GLU A 11 -2.43 10.25 -5.01
C GLU A 11 -1.91 10.96 -3.77
N LYS A 12 -2.16 10.38 -2.61
CA LYS A 12 -1.73 10.97 -1.35
C LYS A 12 -0.22 11.02 -1.22
N LEU A 13 0.47 9.99 -1.72
CA LEU A 13 1.92 9.90 -1.64
C LEU A 13 2.63 10.47 -2.86
N ASN A 14 1.85 10.92 -3.85
CA ASN A 14 2.38 11.51 -5.08
C ASN A 14 3.28 10.52 -5.84
N VAL A 15 2.80 9.29 -5.95
CA VAL A 15 3.48 8.23 -6.71
C VAL A 15 2.48 7.55 -7.63
N LYS A 16 2.95 6.63 -8.46
CA LYS A 16 2.08 5.90 -9.37
C LYS A 16 1.34 4.80 -8.64
N GLN A 17 0.12 4.50 -9.09
CA GLN A 17 -0.67 3.42 -8.51
C GLN A 17 0.04 2.08 -8.62
N SER A 18 0.69 1.84 -9.76
CA SER A 18 1.44 0.60 -9.95
C SER A 18 2.58 0.47 -8.95
N THR A 19 3.17 1.59 -8.55
CA THR A 19 4.23 1.59 -7.54
C THR A 19 3.68 1.14 -6.19
N VAL A 20 2.51 1.67 -5.81
CA VAL A 20 1.88 1.29 -4.55
C VAL A 20 1.52 -0.18 -4.56
N SER A 21 0.96 -0.67 -5.67
CA SER A 21 0.61 -2.08 -5.80
C SER A 21 1.83 -2.97 -5.65
N ALA A 22 2.95 -2.57 -6.25
CA ALA A 22 4.20 -3.34 -6.14
C ALA A 22 4.67 -3.38 -4.69
N TRP A 23 4.60 -2.25 -3.99
CA TRP A 23 4.99 -2.21 -2.58
C TRP A 23 4.15 -3.17 -1.74
N CYS A 24 2.84 -3.21 -2.01
CA CYS A 24 1.96 -4.11 -1.27
C CYS A 24 2.34 -5.57 -1.51
N ARG A 25 2.60 -5.92 -2.77
CA ARG A 25 2.98 -7.29 -3.12
C ARG A 25 4.32 -7.69 -2.53
N GLU A 26 5.22 -6.73 -2.36
CA GLU A 26 6.54 -6.99 -1.80
C GLU A 26 6.55 -6.98 -0.28
N GLY A 27 5.41 -6.71 0.34
CA GLY A 27 5.31 -6.67 1.79
C GLY A 27 5.98 -5.46 2.40
N ARG A 28 6.09 -4.37 1.64
CA ARG A 28 6.77 -3.17 2.12
C ARG A 28 5.83 -2.18 2.80
N VAL A 29 4.53 -2.39 2.69
CA VAL A 29 3.54 -1.51 3.32
C VAL A 29 3.09 -2.16 4.62
N PRO A 30 3.42 -1.59 5.78
CA PRO A 30 3.01 -2.18 7.06
C PRO A 30 1.49 -2.13 7.20
N ASN A 31 0.92 -3.21 7.71
CA ASN A 31 -0.52 -3.32 7.97
C ASN A 31 -1.40 -3.27 6.73
N ALA A 32 -0.82 -3.41 5.53
CA ALA A 32 -1.60 -3.52 4.32
C ALA A 32 -2.31 -4.88 4.32
N GLU A 33 -3.57 -4.90 3.91
CA GLU A 33 -4.37 -6.11 3.92
C GLU A 33 -5.03 -6.33 2.57
N GLN A 34 -5.32 -7.58 2.28
CA GLN A 34 -6.01 -7.98 1.07
C GLN A 34 -6.95 -9.13 1.44
N ASP A 35 -8.23 -9.00 1.10
CA ASP A 35 -9.22 -10.01 1.48
C ASP A 35 -8.92 -11.36 0.83
N THR A 36 -8.65 -11.33 -0.47
CA THR A 36 -8.31 -12.52 -1.22
C THR A 36 -7.30 -12.13 -2.28
N LYS A 37 -6.62 -13.14 -2.83
CA LYS A 37 -5.70 -12.89 -3.93
C LYS A 37 -6.46 -12.27 -5.11
N GLY A 38 -5.98 -11.14 -5.59
CA GLY A 38 -6.63 -10.41 -6.67
C GLY A 38 -7.56 -9.30 -6.20
N SER A 39 -7.88 -9.24 -4.91
CA SER A 39 -8.71 -8.17 -4.37
C SER A 39 -7.88 -6.88 -4.21
N PRO A 40 -8.55 -5.72 -4.21
CA PRO A 40 -7.85 -4.47 -3.97
C PRO A 40 -7.17 -4.47 -2.60
N TRP A 41 -5.99 -3.90 -2.55
CA TRP A 41 -5.26 -3.76 -1.29
C TRP A 41 -5.89 -2.67 -0.42
N ARG A 42 -5.87 -2.90 0.88
CA ARG A 42 -6.28 -1.92 1.88
C ARG A 42 -5.04 -1.42 2.58
N ILE A 43 -4.82 -0.13 2.49
CA ILE A 43 -3.63 0.51 3.05
C ILE A 43 -4.07 1.43 4.18
N PRO A 44 -3.40 1.39 5.35
CA PRO A 44 -3.78 2.29 6.43
C PRO A 44 -3.78 3.74 5.97
N ALA A 45 -4.81 4.48 6.31
CA ALA A 45 -4.95 5.86 5.84
C ALA A 45 -3.83 6.76 6.36
N ASN A 46 -3.18 6.37 7.45
CA ASN A 46 -2.08 7.14 8.01
C ASN A 46 -0.71 6.70 7.48
N PHE A 47 -0.69 5.80 6.50
CA PHE A 47 0.57 5.34 5.91
C PHE A 47 1.28 6.48 5.18
N THR A 48 2.60 6.57 5.34
CA THR A 48 3.42 7.54 4.63
C THR A 48 4.64 6.84 4.04
N ILE A 49 5.35 7.57 3.16
CA ILE A 49 6.58 7.05 2.57
C ILE A 49 7.60 6.67 3.64
N GLN A 50 7.60 7.40 4.75
CA GLN A 50 8.55 7.12 5.83
C GLN A 50 8.28 5.79 6.51
N ASP A 51 7.05 5.28 6.39
CA ASP A 51 6.68 4.00 6.97
C ASP A 51 7.02 2.83 6.05
N LEU A 52 7.45 3.12 4.82
CA LEU A 52 7.74 2.09 3.84
C LEU A 52 8.87 1.19 4.30
N LEU A 53 8.63 -0.12 4.31
CA LEU A 53 9.60 -1.10 4.75
C LEU A 53 10.57 -1.45 3.63
N PRO A 54 11.77 -1.95 3.95
CA PRO A 54 12.70 -2.39 2.92
C PRO A 54 12.11 -3.59 2.18
N LYS A 55 12.59 -3.79 0.94
CA LYS A 55 12.08 -4.87 0.12
C LYS A 55 12.31 -6.22 0.79
N GLN A 56 11.27 -7.01 0.85
CA GLN A 56 11.35 -8.37 1.41
C GLN A 56 11.76 -9.35 0.32
N LYS A 57 12.49 -10.35 0.71
CA LYS A 57 12.85 -11.43 -0.20
C LYS A 57 12.14 -12.71 0.19
#